data_15384fdf89aeafc0b4a7dfcbc387253a
#
_entry.id   15384fdf89aeafc0b4a7dfcbc387253a
#
_cell.length_a   1.000
_cell.length_b   1.000
_cell.length_c   1.000
_cell.angle_alpha   90.00
_cell.angle_beta   90.00
_cell.angle_gamma   90.00
#
_symmetry.space_group_name_H-M   'P 1'
#
loop_
_entity.id
_entity.type
_entity.pdbx_description
1 polymer ?
#
loop_
_entity_poly.entity_id
_entity_poly.type
_entity_poly.pdbx_seq_one_letter_code
_entity_poly.pdbx_strand_id
1 'polypeptide(L)'
;MKNILLLGATGSIGDSVLSVIEQNKDSLNLYAMTLDKNVSKAKEIISTFSPKYIHIHSEEAFDQFNKFSQSNTNAIHGNADLHSLVCDNNIDIIVSAISGFAGLEATAIAASTGKTVLLANKESI
;
A
#
# COMPACT_ATOMS: atom_id res chain seq x y z
N MET A 1 17.26 4.64 4.66
CA MET A 1 16.06 3.80 4.62
C MET A 1 15.14 4.21 3.48
N LYS A 2 14.66 3.26 2.71
CA LYS A 2 13.76 3.52 1.59
C LYS A 2 12.31 3.37 2.03
N ASN A 3 11.48 4.35 1.74
CA ASN A 3 10.05 4.31 2.04
C ASN A 3 9.28 3.68 0.88
N ILE A 4 8.48 2.68 1.21
CA ILE A 4 7.75 1.87 0.23
C ILE A 4 6.26 2.16 0.29
N LEU A 5 5.65 2.37 -0.87
CA LEU A 5 4.20 2.30 -1.04
C LEU A 5 3.87 0.93 -1.65
N LEU A 6 3.10 0.13 -0.92
CA LEU A 6 2.67 -1.19 -1.39
C LEU A 6 1.23 -1.12 -1.89
N LEU A 7 1.06 -1.32 -3.18
CA LEU A 7 -0.27 -1.34 -3.81
C LEU A 7 -0.82 -2.77 -3.73
N GLY A 8 -1.96 -2.95 -3.06
CA GLY A 8 -2.60 -4.25 -2.90
C GLY A 8 -2.00 -5.10 -1.78
N ALA A 9 -1.97 -4.55 -0.56
CA ALA A 9 -1.25 -5.18 0.56
C ALA A 9 -1.89 -6.44 1.12
N THR A 10 -3.19 -6.65 0.93
CA THR A 10 -3.92 -7.70 1.64
C THR A 10 -4.02 -9.03 0.90
N GLY A 11 -3.48 -9.14 -0.30
CA GLY A 11 -3.42 -10.38 -1.06
C GLY A 11 -2.17 -11.22 -0.73
N SER A 12 -2.09 -12.41 -1.31
CA SER A 12 -0.95 -13.31 -1.07
C SER A 12 0.37 -12.74 -1.58
N ILE A 13 0.35 -12.00 -2.68
CA ILE A 13 1.54 -11.32 -3.20
C ILE A 13 1.96 -10.21 -2.24
N GLY A 14 0.98 -9.48 -1.69
CA GLY A 14 1.23 -8.47 -0.66
C GLY A 14 1.92 -9.07 0.57
N ASP A 15 1.48 -10.25 0.99
CA ASP A 15 2.14 -10.95 2.12
C ASP A 15 3.61 -11.22 1.83
N SER A 16 3.93 -11.65 0.62
CA SER A 16 5.32 -11.92 0.23
C SER A 16 6.18 -10.65 0.28
N VAL A 17 5.63 -9.54 -0.20
CA VAL A 17 6.33 -8.25 -0.17
C VAL A 17 6.54 -7.78 1.27
N LEU A 18 5.50 -7.90 2.11
CA LEU A 18 5.60 -7.51 3.52
C LEU A 18 6.65 -8.35 4.25
N SER A 19 6.76 -9.63 3.93
CA SER A 19 7.79 -10.50 4.50
C SER A 19 9.20 -10.00 4.14
N VAL A 20 9.41 -9.58 2.92
CA VAL A 20 10.70 -9.01 2.49
C VAL A 20 11.00 -7.72 3.25
N ILE A 21 10.01 -6.85 3.41
CA ILE A 21 10.19 -5.60 4.17
C ILE A 21 10.55 -5.91 5.62
N GLU A 22 9.87 -6.88 6.23
CA GLU A 22 10.14 -7.26 7.63
C GLU A 22 11.54 -7.79 7.82
N GLN A 23 12.04 -8.56 6.87
CA GLN A 23 13.40 -9.11 6.92
C GLN A 23 14.47 -8.06 6.65
N ASN A 24 14.10 -6.87 6.19
CA ASN A 24 15.01 -5.79 5.82
C ASN A 24 14.63 -4.47 6.50
N LYS A 25 14.21 -4.52 7.75
CA LYS A 25 13.71 -3.34 8.48
C LYS A 25 14.71 -2.20 8.57
N ASP A 26 16.00 -2.51 8.53
CA ASP A 26 17.04 -1.48 8.60
C ASP A 26 17.16 -0.69 7.30
N SER A 27 16.69 -1.25 6.20
CA SER A 27 16.81 -0.67 4.87
C SER A 27 15.47 -0.25 4.26
N LEU A 28 14.38 -0.91 4.64
CA LEU A 28 13.07 -0.74 4.03
C LEU A 28 12.02 -0.42 5.09
N ASN A 29 11.15 0.53 4.76
CA ASN A 29 10.05 0.93 5.63
C ASN A 29 8.73 0.92 4.85
N LEU A 30 7.70 0.28 5.39
CA LEU A 30 6.37 0.36 4.81
C LEU A 30 5.77 1.72 5.16
N TYR A 31 5.90 2.68 4.26
CA TYR A 31 5.42 4.03 4.47
C TYR A 31 3.91 4.14 4.27
N ALA A 32 3.40 3.46 3.25
CA ALA A 32 1.98 3.49 2.91
C ALA A 32 1.57 2.21 2.19
N MET A 33 0.28 1.91 2.20
CA MET A 33 -0.26 0.76 1.50
C MET A 33 -1.67 1.03 1.00
N THR A 34 -2.09 0.26 0.01
CA THR A 34 -3.48 0.28 -0.47
C THR A 34 -4.12 -1.09 -0.30
N LEU A 35 -5.44 -1.09 -0.13
CA LEU A 35 -6.23 -2.31 -0.06
C LEU A 35 -7.65 -2.03 -0.55
N ASP A 36 -8.37 -3.09 -0.91
CA ASP A 36 -9.76 -2.95 -1.35
C ASP A 36 -10.70 -2.88 -0.15
N LYS A 37 -10.87 -3.97 0.58
CA LYS A 37 -11.88 -4.02 1.64
C LYS A 37 -11.50 -4.86 2.87
N ASN A 38 -10.36 -5.53 2.86
CA ASN A 38 -9.99 -6.43 3.95
C ASN A 38 -9.40 -5.66 5.14
N VAL A 39 -10.28 -5.04 5.92
CA VAL A 39 -9.90 -4.21 7.07
C VAL A 39 -9.24 -5.05 8.17
N SER A 40 -9.67 -6.30 8.37
CA SER A 40 -9.07 -7.18 9.37
C SER A 40 -7.58 -7.41 9.10
N LYS A 41 -7.24 -7.69 7.84
CA LYS A 41 -5.85 -7.86 7.42
C LYS A 41 -5.07 -6.55 7.53
N ALA A 42 -5.71 -5.43 7.19
CA ALA A 42 -5.10 -4.12 7.32
C ALA A 42 -4.68 -3.82 8.77
N LYS A 43 -5.52 -4.17 9.73
CA LYS A 43 -5.21 -3.96 11.15
C LYS A 43 -3.99 -4.77 11.60
N GLU A 44 -3.87 -6.00 11.11
CA GLU A 44 -2.70 -6.83 11.38
C GLU A 44 -1.42 -6.19 10.84
N ILE A 45 -1.48 -5.70 9.61
CA ILE A 45 -0.33 -5.05 8.97
C ILE A 45 0.05 -3.78 9.71
N ILE A 46 -0.93 -2.96 10.09
CA ILE A 46 -0.69 -1.74 10.84
C ILE A 46 0.00 -2.04 12.17
N SER A 47 -0.44 -3.09 12.85
CA SER A 47 0.14 -3.50 14.13
C SER A 47 1.61 -3.86 14.01
N THR A 48 2.02 -4.46 12.89
CA THR A 48 3.39 -4.90 12.66
C THR A 48 4.28 -3.80 12.08
N PHE A 49 3.77 -3.04 11.12
CA PHE A 49 4.57 -2.12 10.29
C PHE A 49 4.34 -0.64 10.57
N SER A 50 3.21 -0.29 11.14
CA SER A 50 2.82 1.09 11.46
C SER A 50 2.99 2.07 10.28
N PRO A 51 2.38 1.79 9.11
CA PRO A 51 2.46 2.71 7.97
C PRO A 51 1.83 4.05 8.30
N LYS A 52 2.30 5.10 7.65
CA LYS A 52 1.76 6.44 7.87
C LYS A 52 0.38 6.62 7.24
N TYR A 53 0.18 6.03 6.05
CA TYR A 53 -1.09 6.13 5.32
C TYR A 53 -1.56 4.77 4.85
N ILE A 54 -2.89 4.59 4.85
CA ILE A 54 -3.52 3.47 4.14
C ILE A 54 -4.63 4.03 3.26
N HIS A 55 -4.68 3.56 2.02
CA HIS A 55 -5.75 3.89 1.09
C HIS A 55 -6.69 2.69 1.01
N ILE A 56 -7.97 2.89 1.32
CA ILE A 56 -8.99 1.85 1.27
C ILE A 56 -9.92 2.15 0.10
N HIS A 57 -9.99 1.23 -0.87
CA HIS A 57 -10.77 1.43 -2.08
C HIS A 57 -12.28 1.37 -1.81
N SER A 58 -12.74 0.42 -1.00
CA SER A 58 -14.15 0.27 -0.66
C SER A 58 -14.57 1.36 0.32
N GLU A 59 -15.58 2.15 -0.04
CA GLU A 59 -16.11 3.20 0.83
C GLU A 59 -16.65 2.64 2.13
N GLU A 60 -17.35 1.51 2.06
CA GLU A 60 -17.89 0.84 3.23
C GLU A 60 -16.78 0.40 4.20
N ALA A 61 -15.72 -0.20 3.66
CA ALA A 61 -14.58 -0.62 4.47
C ALA A 61 -13.84 0.57 5.06
N PHE A 62 -13.72 1.66 4.31
CA PHE A 62 -13.11 2.88 4.78
C PHE A 62 -13.89 3.45 5.97
N ASP A 63 -15.22 3.52 5.88
CA ASP A 63 -16.06 3.99 6.97
C ASP A 63 -15.94 3.11 8.21
N GLN A 64 -15.91 1.80 8.03
CA GLN A 64 -15.70 0.85 9.12
C GLN A 64 -14.36 1.05 9.80
N PHE A 65 -13.31 1.23 9.02
CA PHE A 65 -11.97 1.43 9.58
C PHE A 65 -11.93 2.70 10.44
N ASN A 66 -12.45 3.80 9.94
CA ASN A 66 -12.46 5.08 10.67
C ASN A 66 -13.29 5.02 11.94
N LYS A 67 -14.34 4.21 11.96
CA LYS A 67 -15.24 4.09 13.10
C LYS A 67 -14.60 3.36 14.28
N PHE A 68 -13.74 2.38 14.00
CA PHE A 68 -13.22 1.47 15.02
C PHE A 68 -11.72 1.51 15.20
N SER A 69 -11.00 2.23 14.36
CA SER A 69 -9.54 2.28 14.45
C SER A 69 -9.09 3.41 15.38
N GLN A 70 -8.10 3.10 16.21
CA GLN A 70 -7.44 4.08 17.09
C GLN A 70 -5.94 4.12 16.81
N SER A 71 -5.52 3.73 15.62
CA SER A 71 -4.12 3.74 15.26
C SER A 71 -3.67 5.14 14.82
N ASN A 72 -2.35 5.36 14.79
CA ASN A 72 -1.76 6.59 14.27
C ASN A 72 -1.68 6.61 12.74
N THR A 73 -2.14 5.56 12.09
CA THR A 73 -2.17 5.46 10.63
C THR A 73 -3.35 6.24 10.08
N ASN A 74 -3.09 7.09 9.10
CA ASN A 74 -4.13 7.88 8.45
C ASN A 74 -4.78 7.09 7.33
N ALA A 75 -6.09 6.92 7.38
CA ALA A 75 -6.85 6.24 6.32
C ALA A 75 -7.35 7.28 5.32
N ILE A 76 -7.17 6.97 4.04
CA ILE A 76 -7.65 7.80 2.93
C ILE A 76 -8.45 6.95 1.97
N HIS A 77 -9.25 7.61 1.11
CA HIS A 77 -10.16 6.97 0.19
C HIS A 77 -10.34 7.85 -1.06
N GLY A 78 -10.65 7.22 -2.18
CA GLY A 78 -10.94 7.92 -3.42
C GLY A 78 -9.73 8.06 -4.35
N ASN A 79 -10.00 8.30 -5.63
CA ASN A 79 -8.96 8.37 -6.65
C ASN A 79 -8.04 9.58 -6.49
N ALA A 80 -8.58 10.70 -6.04
CA ALA A 80 -7.78 11.91 -5.82
C ALA A 80 -6.74 11.68 -4.70
N ASP A 81 -7.16 11.03 -3.61
CA ASP A 81 -6.26 10.71 -2.51
C ASP A 81 -5.23 9.65 -2.91
N LEU A 82 -5.63 8.68 -3.73
CA LEU A 82 -4.69 7.69 -4.26
C LEU A 82 -3.62 8.36 -5.12
N HIS A 83 -4.02 9.26 -5.99
CA HIS A 83 -3.09 10.00 -6.85
C HIS A 83 -2.12 10.82 -5.99
N SER A 84 -2.62 11.50 -4.98
CA SER A 84 -1.77 12.29 -4.07
C SER A 84 -0.77 11.41 -3.33
N LEU A 85 -1.20 10.22 -2.91
CA LEU A 85 -0.33 9.28 -2.21
C LEU A 85 0.79 8.78 -3.13
N VAL A 86 0.45 8.43 -4.36
CA VAL A 86 1.44 7.96 -5.34
C VAL A 86 2.48 9.04 -5.65
N CYS A 87 2.07 10.31 -5.60
CA CYS A 87 2.95 11.45 -5.87
C CYS A 87 3.70 11.96 -4.63
N ASP A 88 3.50 11.35 -3.46
CA ASP A 88 4.14 11.77 -2.21
C ASP A 88 5.67 11.67 -2.34
N ASN A 89 6.37 12.80 -2.11
CA ASN A 89 7.82 12.88 -2.24
C ASN A 89 8.58 12.03 -1.21
N ASN A 90 7.92 11.63 -0.14
CA ASN A 90 8.54 10.77 0.87
C ASN A 90 8.61 9.30 0.45
N ILE A 91 7.89 8.92 -0.60
CA ILE A 91 7.90 7.56 -1.12
C ILE A 91 9.04 7.42 -2.12
N ASP A 92 9.90 6.43 -1.90
CA ASP A 92 11.05 6.15 -2.77
C ASP A 92 10.75 5.05 -3.78
N ILE A 93 10.04 4.02 -3.36
CA ILE A 93 9.77 2.83 -4.16
C ILE A 93 8.28 2.51 -4.09
N ILE A 94 7.69 2.19 -5.23
CA ILE A 94 6.31 1.74 -5.30
C ILE A 94 6.34 0.28 -5.76
N VAL A 95 5.74 -0.61 -4.96
CA VAL A 95 5.63 -2.02 -5.29
C VAL A 95 4.17 -2.33 -5.58
N SER A 96 3.87 -2.79 -6.79
CA SER A 96 2.51 -3.15 -7.18
C SER A 96 2.29 -4.64 -7.03
N ALA A 97 1.38 -5.02 -6.13
CA ALA A 97 0.93 -6.38 -5.92
C ALA A 97 -0.54 -6.56 -6.34
N ILE A 98 -1.05 -5.62 -7.13
CA ILE A 98 -2.41 -5.66 -7.65
C ILE A 98 -2.40 -6.32 -9.01
N SER A 99 -3.36 -7.22 -9.26
CA SER A 99 -3.52 -7.86 -10.55
C SER A 99 -4.67 -7.22 -11.34
N GLY A 100 -4.63 -7.34 -12.68
CA GLY A 100 -5.69 -6.89 -13.56
C GLY A 100 -5.64 -5.40 -13.87
N PHE A 101 -6.77 -4.86 -14.31
CA PHE A 101 -6.86 -3.47 -14.79
C PHE A 101 -6.61 -2.44 -13.68
N ALA A 102 -7.06 -2.72 -12.47
CA ALA A 102 -6.86 -1.81 -11.34
C ALA A 102 -5.37 -1.63 -11.05
N GLY A 103 -4.61 -2.72 -11.11
CA GLY A 103 -3.16 -2.67 -10.93
C GLY A 103 -2.47 -1.89 -12.04
N LEU A 104 -2.94 -2.06 -13.27
CA LEU A 104 -2.36 -1.38 -14.43
C LEU A 104 -2.52 0.14 -14.34
N GLU A 105 -3.70 0.60 -13.94
CA GLU A 105 -3.97 2.03 -13.79
C GLU A 105 -3.09 2.66 -12.70
N ALA A 106 -3.04 2.04 -11.53
CA ALA A 106 -2.22 2.53 -10.42
C ALA A 106 -0.73 2.54 -10.80
N THR A 107 -0.27 1.50 -11.49
CA THR A 107 1.11 1.39 -11.95
C THR A 107 1.44 2.49 -12.97
N ALA A 108 0.51 2.80 -13.88
CA ALA A 108 0.70 3.86 -14.86
C ALA A 108 0.86 5.23 -14.19
N ILE A 109 0.03 5.52 -13.18
CA ILE A 109 0.14 6.76 -12.41
C ILE A 109 1.50 6.81 -11.70
N ALA A 110 1.89 5.71 -11.07
CA ALA A 110 3.17 5.62 -10.37
C ALA A 110 4.36 5.85 -11.29
N ALA A 111 4.33 5.24 -12.48
CA ALA A 111 5.40 5.39 -13.47
C ALA A 111 5.55 6.85 -13.91
N SER A 112 4.45 7.60 -13.99
CA SER A 112 4.48 8.99 -14.42
C SER A 112 5.15 9.92 -13.40
N THR A 113 5.35 9.48 -12.16
CA THR A 113 5.97 10.29 -11.11
C THR A 113 7.50 10.25 -11.14
N GLY A 114 8.09 9.39 -11.94
CA GLY A 114 9.54 9.20 -11.97
C GLY A 114 10.10 8.36 -10.84
N LYS A 115 9.26 7.78 -10.00
CA LYS A 115 9.70 6.92 -8.90
C LYS A 115 10.02 5.51 -9.41
N THR A 116 10.81 4.77 -8.63
CA THR A 116 11.07 3.36 -8.92
C THR A 116 9.79 2.55 -8.70
N VAL A 117 9.35 1.84 -9.72
CA VAL A 117 8.15 0.99 -9.65
C VAL A 117 8.54 -0.45 -9.89
N LEU A 118 8.19 -1.32 -8.95
CA LEU A 118 8.42 -2.76 -9.06
C LEU A 118 7.08 -3.47 -9.17
N LEU A 119 6.98 -4.35 -10.16
CA LEU A 119 5.80 -5.18 -10.33
C LEU A 119 6.01 -6.52 -9.65
N ALA A 120 5.25 -6.77 -8.60
CA ALA A 120 5.28 -8.04 -7.88
C ALA A 120 4.01 -8.81 -8.23
N ASN A 121 4.14 -9.84 -9.01
CA ASN A 121 3.03 -10.72 -9.38
C ASN A 121 3.49 -12.17 -9.36
N LYS A 122 2.54 -13.09 -9.61
CA LYS A 122 2.81 -14.53 -9.56
C LYS A 122 3.90 -14.97 -10.53
N GLU A 123 4.08 -14.25 -11.62
CA GLU A 123 5.03 -14.57 -12.68
C GLU A 123 6.40 -13.92 -12.43
N SER A 124 6.43 -12.86 -11.63
CA SER A 124 7.66 -12.13 -11.32
C SER A 124 8.39 -12.69 -10.09
N ILE A 125 7.69 -13.50 -9.32
CA ILE A 125 8.21 -14.12 -8.12
C ILE A 125 8.55 -15.59 -8.40
#